data_137ec880bdd04ee518816d75d18db56e
#
_entry.id   137ec880bdd04ee518816d75d18db56e
#
_cell.length_a   1.000
_cell.length_b   1.000
_cell.length_c   1.000
_cell.angle_alpha   90.00
_cell.angle_beta   90.00
_cell.angle_gamma   90.00
#
_symmetry.space_group_name_H-M   'P 1'
#
loop_
_entity.id
_entity.type
_entity.pdbx_description
1 polymer ?
#
loop_
_entity_poly.entity_id
_entity_poly.type
_entity_poly.pdbx_seq_one_letter_code
_entity_poly.pdbx_strand_id
1 'polypeptide(L)'
;MFVYPHQVEQVMARFEDIKRWQIEVINPGGIDEMILYVEASNFHQEDELLHLFRERIKLRPELKVLAPGTLPPQIKPIEDKREWD
;
A
#
# COMPACT_ATOMS: atom_id res chain seq x y z
N MET A 1 9.73 -0.26 -11.81
CA MET A 1 8.62 -0.71 -10.95
C MET A 1 7.37 0.09 -11.32
N PHE A 2 6.32 -0.60 -11.74
CA PHE A 2 5.04 0.05 -12.05
C PHE A 2 3.94 -0.55 -11.20
N VAL A 3 3.22 0.31 -10.48
CA VAL A 3 2.07 -0.08 -9.67
C VAL A 3 0.88 0.73 -10.17
N TYR A 4 -0.19 0.02 -10.53
CA TYR A 4 -1.40 0.66 -11.03
C TYR A 4 -2.45 0.72 -9.92
N PRO A 5 -3.01 1.91 -9.63
CA PRO A 5 -4.03 2.04 -8.58
C PRO A 5 -5.18 1.06 -8.73
N HIS A 6 -5.59 0.81 -9.97
CA HIS A 6 -6.67 -0.13 -10.27
C HIS A 6 -6.39 -1.54 -9.75
N GLN A 7 -5.16 -2.04 -9.93
CA GLN A 7 -4.79 -3.37 -9.44
C GLN A 7 -4.80 -3.42 -7.91
N VAL A 8 -4.32 -2.36 -7.27
CA VAL A 8 -4.32 -2.27 -5.80
C VAL A 8 -5.74 -2.23 -5.26
N GLU A 9 -6.62 -1.46 -5.91
CA GLU A 9 -8.04 -1.41 -5.51
C GLU A 9 -8.70 -2.77 -5.57
N GLN A 10 -8.38 -3.58 -6.58
CA GLN A 10 -8.92 -4.93 -6.71
C GLN A 10 -8.46 -5.81 -5.54
N VAL A 11 -7.22 -5.68 -5.11
CA VAL A 11 -6.71 -6.40 -3.96
C VAL A 11 -7.40 -5.93 -2.68
N MET A 12 -7.48 -4.61 -2.48
CA MET A 12 -8.06 -4.04 -1.26
C MET A 12 -9.56 -4.34 -1.13
N ALA A 13 -10.27 -4.47 -2.25
CA ALA A 13 -11.70 -4.77 -2.24
C ALA A 13 -12.03 -6.11 -1.60
N ARG A 14 -11.06 -6.99 -1.44
CA ARG A 14 -11.25 -8.28 -0.77
C ARG A 14 -11.21 -8.19 0.76
N PHE A 15 -10.82 -7.03 1.29
CA PHE A 15 -10.65 -6.82 2.73
C PHE A 15 -11.61 -5.71 3.18
N GLU A 16 -12.74 -6.10 3.75
CA GLU A 16 -13.77 -5.16 4.19
C GLU A 16 -13.31 -4.22 5.29
N ASP A 17 -12.35 -4.67 6.10
CA ASP A 17 -11.83 -3.87 7.21
C ASP A 17 -10.96 -2.71 6.76
N ILE A 18 -10.42 -2.77 5.55
CA ILE A 18 -9.59 -1.70 5.02
C ILE A 18 -10.49 -0.60 4.48
N LYS A 19 -10.43 0.58 5.14
CA LYS A 19 -11.25 1.73 4.76
C LYS A 19 -10.53 2.65 3.80
N ARG A 20 -9.23 2.80 3.97
CA ARG A 20 -8.39 3.64 3.11
C ARG A 20 -7.02 3.01 3.00
N TRP A 21 -6.31 3.34 1.94
CA TRP A 21 -4.96 2.85 1.71
C TRP A 21 -4.14 3.86 0.92
N GLN A 22 -2.82 3.76 1.06
CA GLN A 22 -1.88 4.55 0.26
C GLN A 22 -0.60 3.76 0.06
N ILE A 23 -0.02 3.86 -1.12
CA ILE A 23 1.30 3.30 -1.40
C ILE A 23 2.28 4.44 -1.55
N GLU A 24 3.41 4.32 -0.87
CA GLU A 24 4.52 5.26 -0.98
C GLU A 24 5.71 4.52 -1.58
N VAL A 25 6.30 5.08 -2.62
CA VAL A 25 7.50 4.53 -3.25
C VAL A 25 8.67 5.45 -2.96
N ILE A 26 9.71 4.89 -2.36
CA ILE A 26 10.93 5.62 -2.00
C ILE A 26 12.14 4.88 -2.54
N ASN A 27 13.29 5.54 -2.60
CA ASN A 27 14.52 4.89 -3.04
C ASN A 27 15.74 5.29 -2.20
N PRO A 28 15.72 4.97 -0.89
CA PRO A 28 16.86 5.31 -0.04
C PRO A 28 18.11 4.57 -0.52
N GLY A 29 19.20 5.32 -0.70
CA GLY A 29 20.43 4.74 -1.20
C GLY A 29 20.36 4.18 -2.61
N GLY A 30 19.37 4.60 -3.42
CA GLY A 30 19.20 4.14 -4.79
C GLY A 30 18.44 2.85 -4.96
N ILE A 31 17.95 2.27 -3.87
CA ILE A 31 17.16 1.03 -3.90
C ILE A 31 15.68 1.37 -3.74
N ASP A 32 14.86 0.95 -4.69
CA ASP A 32 13.42 1.18 -4.63
C ASP A 32 12.77 0.38 -3.51
N GLU A 33 12.03 1.06 -2.64
CA GLU A 33 11.25 0.43 -1.59
C GLU A 33 9.81 0.91 -1.69
N MET A 34 8.87 0.04 -1.35
CA MET A 34 7.46 0.35 -1.38
C MET A 34 6.86 0.11 0.00
N ILE A 35 6.10 1.11 0.48
CA ILE A 35 5.40 1.02 1.76
C ILE A 35 3.91 1.08 1.48
N LEU A 36 3.17 0.10 1.99
CA LEU A 36 1.73 0.06 1.89
C LEU A 36 1.11 0.45 3.22
N TYR A 37 0.38 1.56 3.24
CA TYR A 37 -0.36 2.01 4.40
C TYR A 37 -1.82 1.62 4.23
N VAL A 38 -2.40 1.01 5.26
CA VAL A 38 -3.83 0.67 5.28
C VAL A 38 -4.45 1.19 6.57
N GLU A 39 -5.63 1.81 6.46
CA GLU A 39 -6.43 2.22 7.62
C GLU A 39 -7.46 1.15 7.89
N ALA A 40 -7.37 0.52 9.05
CA ALA A 40 -8.30 -0.53 9.43
C ALA A 40 -8.37 -0.66 10.95
N SER A 41 -9.55 -1.01 11.46
CA SER A 41 -9.73 -1.36 12.87
C SER A 41 -9.58 -2.86 13.01
N ASN A 42 -8.75 -3.32 13.98
CA ASN A 42 -8.60 -4.75 14.27
C ASN A 42 -8.27 -5.61 13.04
N PHE A 43 -7.35 -5.12 12.21
CA PHE A 43 -6.97 -5.87 11.02
C PHE A 43 -6.03 -7.02 11.40
N HIS A 44 -6.44 -8.24 11.07
CA HIS A 44 -5.68 -9.46 11.38
C HIS A 44 -5.35 -10.29 10.16
N GLN A 45 -5.51 -9.73 8.96
CA GLN A 45 -5.29 -10.45 7.71
C GLN A 45 -4.04 -9.95 6.97
N GLU A 46 -3.03 -9.53 7.73
CA GLU A 46 -1.80 -8.98 7.14
C GLU A 46 -1.11 -9.97 6.21
N ASP A 47 -1.01 -11.23 6.62
CA ASP A 47 -0.35 -12.26 5.81
C ASP A 47 -1.12 -12.52 4.52
N GLU A 48 -2.45 -12.56 4.60
CA GLU A 48 -3.29 -12.76 3.41
C GLU A 48 -3.17 -11.59 2.45
N LEU A 49 -3.15 -10.36 2.99
CA LEU A 49 -3.01 -9.16 2.19
C LEU A 49 -1.67 -9.15 1.45
N LEU A 50 -0.58 -9.42 2.16
CA LEU A 50 0.75 -9.45 1.57
C LEU A 50 0.88 -10.56 0.53
N HIS A 51 0.31 -11.73 0.81
CA HIS A 51 0.31 -12.84 -0.14
C HIS A 51 -0.44 -12.49 -1.43
N LEU A 52 -1.64 -11.93 -1.30
CA LEU A 52 -2.46 -11.55 -2.43
C LEU A 52 -1.82 -10.41 -3.23
N PHE A 53 -1.26 -9.44 -2.52
CA PHE A 53 -0.55 -8.33 -3.14
C PHE A 53 0.61 -8.84 -3.98
N ARG A 54 1.40 -9.75 -3.42
CA ARG A 54 2.54 -10.36 -4.10
C ARG A 54 2.10 -11.17 -5.32
N GLU A 55 1.00 -11.91 -5.22
CA GLU A 55 0.47 -12.71 -6.32
C GLU A 55 -0.02 -11.83 -7.47
N ARG A 56 -0.77 -10.77 -7.15
CA ARG A 56 -1.45 -9.94 -8.16
C ARG A 56 -0.57 -8.84 -8.73
N ILE A 57 0.27 -8.25 -7.89
CA ILE A 57 1.06 -7.08 -8.27
C ILE A 57 2.53 -7.45 -8.46
N LYS A 58 2.95 -8.59 -7.91
CA LYS A 58 4.33 -9.11 -8.04
C LYS A 58 5.37 -8.30 -7.29
N LEU A 59 4.95 -7.56 -6.28
CA LEU A 59 5.83 -6.74 -5.46
C LEU A 59 5.63 -7.06 -3.98
N ARG A 60 6.65 -6.78 -3.17
CA ARG A 60 6.62 -6.98 -1.72
C ARG A 60 6.69 -5.62 -1.02
N PRO A 61 5.56 -5.06 -0.61
CA PRO A 61 5.60 -3.82 0.16
C PRO A 61 5.89 -4.08 1.62
N GLU A 62 6.40 -3.06 2.31
CA GLU A 62 6.36 -3.04 3.76
C GLU A 62 4.95 -2.61 4.15
N LEU A 63 4.26 -3.42 4.94
CA LEU A 63 2.89 -3.12 5.36
C LEU A 63 2.88 -2.38 6.68
N LYS A 64 2.15 -1.26 6.72
CA LYS A 64 1.89 -0.52 7.96
C LYS A 64 0.39 -0.36 8.13
N VAL A 65 -0.14 -0.91 9.22
CA VAL A 65 -1.55 -0.79 9.56
C VAL A 65 -1.74 0.42 10.44
N LEU A 66 -2.61 1.34 10.03
CA LEU A 66 -2.87 2.60 10.71
C LEU A 66 -4.28 2.61 11.28
N ALA A 67 -4.48 3.40 12.35
CA ALA A 67 -5.82 3.63 12.88
C ALA A 67 -6.65 4.43 11.87
N PRO A 68 -7.97 4.19 11.81
CA PRO A 68 -8.85 4.98 10.94
C PRO A 68 -8.73 6.47 11.23
N GLY A 69 -8.65 7.27 10.17
CA GLY A 69 -8.50 8.71 10.29
C GLY A 69 -7.05 9.19 10.30
N THR A 70 -6.07 8.30 10.21
CA THR A 70 -4.64 8.66 10.21
C THR A 70 -4.21 9.29 8.89
N LEU A 71 -4.71 8.77 7.76
CA LEU A 71 -4.37 9.31 6.45
C LEU A 71 -5.15 10.60 6.18
N PRO A 72 -4.52 11.60 5.51
CA PRO A 72 -5.22 12.83 5.15
C PRO A 72 -6.47 12.56 4.31
N PRO A 73 -7.50 13.42 4.36
CA PRO A 73 -8.72 13.23 3.57
C PRO A 73 -8.48 13.26 2.06
N GLN A 74 -7.45 13.97 1.61
CA GLN A 74 -7.09 14.02 0.19
C GLN A 74 -5.66 13.50 0.03
N ILE A 75 -5.53 12.23 -0.35
CA ILE A 75 -4.23 11.62 -0.61
C ILE A 75 -4.22 11.01 -2.01
N LYS A 76 -3.05 10.94 -2.58
CA LYS A 76 -2.85 10.19 -3.82
C LYS A 76 -2.79 8.70 -3.48
N PRO A 77 -3.48 7.83 -4.22
CA PRO A 77 -3.40 6.38 -3.97
C PRO A 77 -1.98 5.86 -4.03
N ILE A 78 -1.18 6.38 -4.95
CA ILE A 78 0.23 6.02 -5.07
C ILE A 78 1.05 7.29 -5.07
N GLU A 79 1.92 7.44 -4.08
CA GLU A 79 2.82 8.58 -3.99
C GLU A 79 4.24 8.12 -4.25
N ASP A 80 4.84 8.62 -5.33
CA ASP A 80 6.21 8.28 -5.71
C ASP A 80 7.13 9.38 -5.19
N LYS A 81 7.91 9.06 -4.16
CA LYS A 81 8.85 9.99 -3.55
C LYS A 81 10.29 9.71 -3.96
N ARG A 82 10.49 8.93 -5.01
CA ARG A 82 11.83 8.67 -5.50
C ARG A 82 12.45 9.95 -6.08
N GLU A 83 13.72 10.14 -5.81
CA GLU A 83 14.44 11.26 -6.36
C GLU A 83 15.03 10.87 -7.72
N TRP A 84 14.80 11.72 -8.70
CA TRP A 84 15.33 11.54 -10.05
C TRP A 84 16.37 12.62 -10.30
N ASP A 85 17.56 12.20 -10.64
CA ASP A 85 18.64 13.12 -11.05
C ASP A 85 18.62 13.37 -12.55
#